data_fb0d67328a4e9ca5e1a466abb82b83eb
#
_entry.id   fb0d67328a4e9ca5e1a466abb82b83eb
#
_cell.length_a   1.000
_cell.length_b   1.000
_cell.length_c   1.000
_cell.angle_alpha   90.00
_cell.angle_beta   90.00
_cell.angle_gamma   90.00
#
_symmetry.space_group_name_H-M   'P 1'
#
loop_
_entity.id
_entity.type
_entity.pdbx_description
1 polymer ?
#
loop_
_entity_poly.entity_id
_entity_poly.type
_entity_poly.pdbx_seq_one_letter_code
_entity_poly.pdbx_strand_id
1 'polypeptide(L)'
;MPIFKGGALAGAIGISGDGIDQDDMIAFLGLANAGAALGTVANAPAATRADNINVPGGRLRYVNCPVSPFLDTNASNVCNGL
;
A
#
# COMPACT_ATOMS: atom_id res chain seq x y z
N MET A 1 -2.15 7.04 4.18
CA MET A 1 -2.60 5.67 3.80
C MET A 1 -3.87 5.35 4.56
N PRO A 2 -5.00 5.14 3.90
CA PRO A 2 -6.26 4.85 4.60
C PRO A 2 -6.27 3.43 5.18
N ILE A 3 -6.92 3.30 6.32
CA ILE A 3 -7.12 2.02 7.00
C ILE A 3 -8.60 1.67 6.91
N PHE A 4 -8.89 0.50 6.38
CA PHE A 4 -10.25 -0.03 6.25
C PHE A 4 -10.50 -1.15 7.26
N LYS A 5 -11.76 -1.23 7.73
CA LYS A 5 -12.23 -2.29 8.60
C LYS A 5 -13.63 -2.71 8.14
N GLY A 6 -13.76 -3.99 7.77
CA GLY A 6 -15.03 -4.51 7.25
C GLY A 6 -15.52 -3.76 5.99
N GLY A 7 -14.61 -3.29 5.13
CA GLY A 7 -14.96 -2.56 3.92
C GLY A 7 -15.29 -1.07 4.13
N ALA A 8 -15.23 -0.57 5.37
CA ALA A 8 -15.50 0.84 5.70
C ALA A 8 -14.21 1.54 6.14
N LEU A 9 -14.07 2.81 5.76
CA LEU A 9 -12.95 3.64 6.20
C LEU A 9 -13.00 3.83 7.71
N ALA A 10 -11.94 3.38 8.40
CA ALA A 10 -11.85 3.43 9.86
C ALA A 10 -10.85 4.48 10.35
N GLY A 11 -9.85 4.82 9.55
CA GLY A 11 -8.81 5.77 9.94
C GLY A 11 -7.73 5.87 8.89
N ALA A 12 -6.56 6.37 9.29
CA ALA A 12 -5.42 6.51 8.42
C ALA A 12 -4.12 6.36 9.19
N ILE A 13 -3.05 5.99 8.49
CA ILE A 13 -1.69 5.96 9.00
C ILE A 13 -0.79 6.83 8.12
N GLY A 14 0.09 7.59 8.74
CA GLY A 14 1.14 8.35 8.06
C GLY A 14 2.50 7.91 8.53
N ILE A 15 3.41 7.68 7.60
CA ILE A 15 4.81 7.34 7.87
C ILE A 15 5.66 8.41 7.22
N SER A 16 6.68 8.87 7.96
CA SER A 16 7.64 9.85 7.48
C SER A 16 8.99 9.62 8.16
N GLY A 17 10.07 9.61 7.42
CA GLY A 17 11.41 9.45 8.00
C GLY A 17 12.46 8.95 7.02
N ASP A 18 12.08 8.64 5.79
CA ASP A 18 13.00 8.21 4.75
C ASP A 18 12.58 8.85 3.41
N GLY A 19 12.62 8.18 2.30
CA GLY A 19 12.09 8.67 1.03
C GLY A 19 10.61 8.39 0.88
N ILE A 20 9.92 9.12 -0.01
CA ILE A 20 8.48 8.96 -0.23
C ILE A 20 8.12 7.51 -0.55
N ASP A 21 8.87 6.88 -1.45
CA ASP A 21 8.61 5.50 -1.86
C ASP A 21 8.75 4.53 -0.68
N GLN A 22 9.78 4.71 0.16
CA GLN A 22 10.01 3.89 1.33
C GLN A 22 8.93 4.11 2.39
N ASP A 23 8.56 5.35 2.65
CA ASP A 23 7.51 5.69 3.61
C ASP A 23 6.16 5.09 3.20
N ASP A 24 5.80 5.21 1.93
CA ASP A 24 4.58 4.61 1.37
C ASP A 24 4.61 3.07 1.45
N MET A 25 5.75 2.47 1.13
CA MET A 25 5.93 1.03 1.23
C MET A 25 5.74 0.54 2.67
N ILE A 26 6.36 1.21 3.64
CA ILE A 26 6.24 0.84 5.05
C ILE A 26 4.78 0.90 5.51
N ALA A 27 4.06 1.96 5.16
CA ALA A 27 2.66 2.11 5.51
C ALA A 27 1.79 1.02 4.86
N PHE A 28 1.97 0.78 3.57
CA PHE A 28 1.17 -0.19 2.82
C PHE A 28 1.41 -1.63 3.27
N LEU A 29 2.67 -2.05 3.34
CA LEU A 29 3.03 -3.40 3.75
C LEU A 29 2.77 -3.64 5.23
N GLY A 30 2.99 -2.65 6.08
CA GLY A 30 2.67 -2.72 7.50
C GLY A 30 1.19 -2.97 7.72
N LEU A 31 0.33 -2.27 6.99
CA LEU A 31 -1.12 -2.47 7.07
C LEU A 31 -1.54 -3.84 6.51
N ALA A 32 -0.94 -4.27 5.39
CA ALA A 32 -1.19 -5.60 4.83
C ALA A 32 -0.79 -6.72 5.83
N ASN A 33 0.37 -6.59 6.46
CA ASN A 33 0.84 -7.55 7.46
C ASN A 33 -0.05 -7.56 8.72
N ALA A 34 -0.46 -6.39 9.20
CA ALA A 34 -1.40 -6.29 10.32
C ALA A 34 -2.75 -6.93 9.98
N GLY A 35 -3.25 -6.73 8.77
CA GLY A 35 -4.47 -7.35 8.29
C GLY A 35 -4.39 -8.87 8.24
N ALA A 36 -3.26 -9.40 7.77
CA ALA A 36 -3.01 -10.84 7.74
C ALA A 36 -2.95 -11.44 9.15
N ALA A 37 -2.36 -10.71 10.11
CA ALA A 37 -2.22 -11.19 11.49
C ALA A 37 -3.52 -11.05 12.30
N LEU A 38 -4.25 -9.95 12.15
CA LEU A 38 -5.41 -9.62 12.98
C LEU A 38 -6.75 -9.97 12.31
N GLY A 39 -6.83 -9.94 10.99
CA GLY A 39 -8.06 -10.18 10.24
C GLY A 39 -9.10 -9.06 10.36
N THR A 40 -8.75 -7.91 10.96
CA THR A 40 -9.71 -6.84 11.26
C THR A 40 -9.45 -5.56 10.52
N VAL A 41 -8.23 -5.34 10.04
CA VAL A 41 -7.81 -4.13 9.31
C VAL A 41 -7.28 -4.49 7.94
N ALA A 42 -7.37 -3.57 7.00
CA ALA A 42 -6.93 -3.80 5.63
C ALA A 42 -6.59 -2.48 4.94
N ASN A 43 -5.87 -2.57 3.84
CA ASN A 43 -5.77 -1.51 2.85
C ASN A 43 -7.14 -1.24 2.21
N ALA A 44 -7.27 -0.16 1.46
CA ALA A 44 -8.49 0.10 0.69
C ALA A 44 -8.83 -1.11 -0.19
N PRO A 45 -10.14 -1.44 -0.34
CA PRO A 45 -10.55 -2.52 -1.23
C PRO A 45 -10.02 -2.30 -2.64
N ALA A 46 -9.57 -3.37 -3.29
CA ALA A 46 -8.96 -3.30 -4.62
C ALA A 46 -9.85 -2.56 -5.64
N ALA A 47 -11.16 -2.74 -5.55
CA ALA A 47 -12.12 -2.09 -6.45
C ALA A 47 -12.16 -0.56 -6.31
N THR A 48 -11.72 -0.01 -5.19
CA THR A 48 -11.72 1.44 -4.92
C THR A 48 -10.34 2.08 -4.99
N ARG A 49 -9.30 1.28 -5.18
CA ARG A 49 -7.92 1.80 -5.24
C ARG A 49 -7.65 2.46 -6.59
N ALA A 50 -6.93 3.59 -6.54
CA ALA A 50 -6.59 4.36 -7.73
C ALA A 50 -5.81 3.53 -8.77
N ASP A 51 -4.98 2.59 -8.35
CA ASP A 51 -4.18 1.74 -9.24
C ASP A 51 -5.03 0.74 -10.05
N ASN A 52 -6.28 0.54 -9.67
CA ASN A 52 -7.22 -0.33 -10.38
C ASN A 52 -8.25 0.45 -11.21
N ILE A 53 -8.13 1.78 -11.28
CA ILE A 53 -8.97 2.62 -12.12
C ILE A 53 -8.33 2.71 -13.52
N ASN A 54 -9.09 2.31 -14.54
CA ASN A 54 -8.63 2.43 -15.92
C ASN A 54 -8.75 3.88 -16.38
N VAL A 55 -7.62 4.45 -16.82
CA VAL A 55 -7.55 5.78 -17.41
C VAL A 55 -6.87 5.71 -18.78
N PRO A 56 -7.22 6.59 -19.73
CA PRO A 56 -6.51 6.64 -21.00
C PRO A 56 -5.03 6.94 -20.81
N GLY A 57 -4.17 6.11 -21.40
CA GLY A 57 -2.73 6.34 -21.40
C GLY A 57 -1.96 5.79 -20.20
N GLY A 58 -2.60 5.10 -19.24
CA GLY A 58 -1.86 4.51 -18.13
C GLY A 58 -2.69 4.14 -16.91
N ARG A 59 -1.99 3.93 -15.80
CA ARG A 59 -2.59 3.61 -14.50
C ARG A 59 -2.22 4.69 -13.50
N LEU A 60 -3.15 5.00 -12.61
CA LEU A 60 -2.87 5.84 -11.46
C LEU A 60 -2.10 5.05 -10.40
N ARG A 61 -1.37 5.75 -9.55
CA ARG A 61 -0.68 5.13 -8.42
C ARG A 61 -1.56 5.18 -7.18
N TYR A 62 -1.57 4.08 -6.43
CA TYR A 62 -2.18 4.05 -5.11
C TYR A 62 -1.11 4.31 -4.03
N VAL A 63 0.03 3.64 -4.16
CA VAL A 63 1.20 3.84 -3.31
C VAL A 63 2.46 3.83 -4.17
N ASN A 64 3.53 4.43 -3.66
CA ASN A 64 4.84 4.41 -4.30
C ASN A 64 5.64 3.21 -3.79
N CYS A 65 5.57 2.10 -4.51
CA CYS A 65 6.35 0.91 -4.16
C CYS A 65 7.71 0.96 -4.86
N PRO A 66 8.81 1.05 -4.11
CA PRO A 66 10.13 1.20 -4.70
C PRO A 66 10.61 -0.07 -5.40
N VAL A 67 11.56 0.09 -6.31
CA VAL A 67 12.16 -1.04 -7.05
C VAL A 67 13.01 -1.91 -6.11
N SER A 68 13.75 -1.30 -5.22
CA SER A 68 14.60 -1.99 -4.23
C SER A 68 14.28 -1.44 -2.84
N PRO A 69 13.23 -1.93 -2.19
CA PRO A 69 12.75 -1.36 -0.93
C PRO A 69 13.64 -1.67 0.28
N PHE A 70 14.42 -2.73 0.22
CA PHE A 70 15.27 -3.16 1.33
C PHE A 70 16.74 -3.15 0.93
N LEU A 71 17.60 -2.85 1.90
CA LEU A 71 19.03 -2.92 1.73
C LEU A 71 19.46 -4.33 1.28
N ASP A 72 20.42 -4.40 0.37
CA ASP A 72 20.97 -5.64 -0.16
C ASP A 72 19.95 -6.56 -0.84
N THR A 73 18.89 -5.99 -1.41
CA THR A 73 17.86 -6.75 -2.14
C THR A 73 17.65 -6.21 -3.54
N ASN A 74 17.32 -7.10 -4.46
CA ASN A 74 16.87 -6.78 -5.81
C ASN A 74 15.35 -6.86 -5.95
N ALA A 75 14.62 -6.97 -4.84
CA ALA A 75 13.16 -7.05 -4.86
C ALA A 75 12.55 -5.82 -5.51
N SER A 76 11.55 -6.01 -6.36
CA SER A 76 10.79 -4.96 -7.00
C SER A 76 9.31 -5.30 -6.96
N ASN A 77 8.46 -4.27 -7.08
CA ASN A 77 7.01 -4.45 -7.09
C ASN A 77 6.50 -5.22 -5.85
N VAL A 78 7.05 -4.90 -4.69
CA VAL A 78 6.75 -5.58 -3.43
C VAL A 78 5.28 -5.44 -3.02
N CYS A 79 4.56 -4.48 -3.58
CA CYS A 79 3.13 -4.29 -3.33
C CYS A 79 2.23 -5.13 -4.26
N ASN A 80 2.80 -5.88 -5.21
CA ASN A 80 2.00 -6.69 -6.11
C ASN A 80 1.27 -7.79 -5.36
N GLY A 81 0.00 -7.99 -5.71
CA GLY A 81 -0.83 -9.03 -5.11
C GLY A 81 -1.43 -8.67 -3.74
N LEU A 82 -1.23 -7.44 -3.28
CA LEU A 82 -1.76 -6.98 -2.00
C LEU A 82 -2.92 -6.00 -2.18
#